data_bdb2f05829f9ee6833b9a12acdb96850
#
_entry.id   bdb2f05829f9ee6833b9a12acdb96850
#
_cell.length_a   1.000
_cell.length_b   1.000
_cell.length_c   1.000
_cell.angle_alpha   90.00
_cell.angle_beta   90.00
_cell.angle_gamma   90.00
#
_symmetry.space_group_name_H-M   'P 1'
#
loop_
_entity.id
_entity.type
_entity.pdbx_description
1 polymer ?
#
loop_
_entity_poly.entity_id
_entity_poly.type
_entity_poly.pdbx_seq_one_letter_code
_entity_poly.pdbx_strand_id
1 'polypeptide(L)'
;MPGSAGAFDLNGAWASDADNCAKVFVHKGAEVSFADMSDVFGGGFIIEGDQITGKFARCRIKAKKDDGQTINLVAACATEIMLQNVQFSLREMDANNVIRMFPGMEGMEIRYARCPAP
;
A
#
# COMPACT_ATOMS: atom_id res chain seq x y z
N MET A 1 25.30 -4.98 5.70
CA MET A 1 24.81 -4.55 5.94
C MET A 1 24.03 -4.21 6.43
N PRO A 2 24.22 -4.59 6.33
CA PRO A 2 23.49 -4.28 7.02
C PRO A 2 22.78 -3.46 6.91
N GLY A 3 23.11 -3.10 6.94
CA GLY A 3 22.58 -1.85 6.96
C GLY A 3 21.18 -1.71 6.69
N SER A 4 20.76 -2.28 5.82
CA SER A 4 19.36 -2.25 5.48
C SER A 4 18.49 -3.10 6.39
N ALA A 5 19.07 -3.57 7.50
CA ALA A 5 18.28 -4.29 8.47
C ALA A 5 17.09 -3.42 8.89
N GLY A 6 15.89 -3.95 8.81
CA GLY A 6 14.68 -3.22 9.12
C GLY A 6 14.12 -2.41 7.97
N ALA A 7 14.85 -2.27 6.88
CA ALA A 7 14.36 -1.52 5.74
C ALA A 7 13.54 -2.44 4.83
N PHE A 8 12.26 -2.58 5.15
CA PHE A 8 11.34 -3.33 4.33
C PHE A 8 10.98 -2.50 3.10
N ASP A 9 11.11 -3.09 1.92
CA ASP A 9 10.78 -2.41 0.67
C ASP A 9 9.28 -2.51 0.40
N LEU A 10 8.60 -1.38 0.54
CA LEU A 10 7.16 -1.32 0.31
C LEU A 10 6.79 -1.02 -1.13
N ASN A 11 7.76 -0.74 -2.00
CA ASN A 11 7.44 -0.40 -3.39
C ASN A 11 6.72 -1.56 -4.08
N GLY A 12 5.73 -1.22 -4.87
CA GLY A 12 5.00 -2.21 -5.64
C GLY A 12 3.50 -2.01 -5.55
N ALA A 13 2.78 -2.92 -6.18
CA ALA A 13 1.32 -2.95 -6.17
C ALA A 13 0.86 -4.00 -5.17
N TRP A 14 -0.07 -3.63 -4.31
CA TRP A 14 -0.54 -4.47 -3.23
C TRP A 14 -2.05 -4.66 -3.35
N ALA A 15 -2.51 -5.90 -3.33
CA ALA A 15 -3.92 -6.23 -3.45
C ALA A 15 -4.41 -6.96 -2.20
N SER A 16 -5.66 -6.72 -1.82
CA SER A 16 -6.26 -7.41 -0.68
C SER A 16 -6.48 -8.90 -0.94
N ASP A 17 -6.45 -9.31 -2.19
CA ASP A 17 -6.56 -10.71 -2.60
C ASP A 17 -5.53 -10.98 -3.68
N ALA A 18 -4.55 -11.83 -3.37
CA ALA A 18 -3.47 -12.14 -4.30
C ALA A 18 -3.97 -12.75 -5.61
N ASP A 19 -5.08 -13.47 -5.56
CA ASP A 19 -5.64 -14.11 -6.76
C ASP A 19 -6.24 -13.09 -7.72
N ASN A 20 -6.49 -11.88 -7.26
CA ASN A 20 -7.10 -10.84 -8.07
C ASN A 20 -6.11 -9.79 -8.58
N CYS A 21 -4.82 -10.00 -8.43
CA CYS A 21 -3.82 -9.03 -8.87
C CYS A 21 -4.03 -8.60 -10.33
N ALA A 22 -4.27 -9.55 -11.21
CA ALA A 22 -4.43 -9.26 -12.63
C ALA A 22 -5.76 -8.56 -12.95
N LYS A 23 -6.71 -8.59 -12.02
CA LYS A 23 -8.00 -7.91 -12.17
C LYS A 23 -8.01 -6.53 -11.56
N VAL A 24 -7.14 -6.29 -10.58
CA VAL A 24 -7.05 -5.01 -9.89
C VAL A 24 -6.09 -4.07 -10.60
N PHE A 25 -4.99 -4.58 -11.12
CA PHE A 25 -3.93 -3.77 -11.71
C PHE A 25 -3.67 -4.13 -13.17
N VAL A 26 -3.31 -3.11 -13.96
CA VAL A 26 -2.83 -3.30 -15.33
C VAL A 26 -1.41 -2.77 -15.43
N HIS A 27 -0.62 -3.44 -16.24
CA HIS A 27 0.78 -3.08 -16.47
C HIS A 27 0.94 -2.58 -17.90
N LYS A 28 1.59 -1.42 -18.04
CA LYS A 28 1.95 -0.87 -19.35
C LYS A 28 3.44 -0.53 -19.30
N GLY A 29 4.24 -1.43 -19.84
CA GLY A 29 5.69 -1.29 -19.70
C GLY A 29 6.08 -1.38 -18.24
N ALA A 30 6.80 -0.38 -17.74
CA ALA A 30 7.21 -0.31 -16.35
C ALA A 30 6.14 0.30 -15.44
N GLU A 31 5.06 0.82 -16.00
CA GLU A 31 4.02 1.45 -15.22
C GLU A 31 2.96 0.46 -14.79
N VAL A 32 2.46 0.64 -13.56
CA VAL A 32 1.32 -0.11 -13.06
C VAL A 32 0.23 0.89 -12.67
N SER A 33 -1.01 0.56 -13.00
CA SER A 33 -2.15 1.41 -12.67
C SER A 33 -3.34 0.52 -12.33
N PHE A 34 -4.42 1.14 -11.86
CA PHE A 34 -5.63 0.40 -11.54
C PHE A 34 -6.43 0.10 -12.80
N ALA A 35 -6.93 -1.13 -12.89
CA ALA A 35 -7.83 -1.51 -13.97
C ALA A 35 -9.19 -0.85 -13.77
N ASP A 36 -9.94 -0.71 -14.85
CA ASP A 36 -11.33 -0.25 -14.76
C ASP A 36 -12.13 -1.21 -13.91
N MET A 37 -12.96 -0.67 -13.01
CA MET A 37 -13.80 -1.46 -12.10
C MET A 37 -13.01 -2.39 -11.20
N SER A 38 -11.76 -2.06 -10.91
CA SER A 38 -10.91 -2.89 -10.07
C SER A 38 -11.47 -3.05 -8.66
N ASP A 39 -12.20 -2.05 -8.17
CA ASP A 39 -12.79 -2.10 -6.83
C ASP A 39 -13.80 -3.22 -6.65
N VAL A 40 -14.35 -3.76 -7.74
CA VAL A 40 -15.22 -4.94 -7.69
C VAL A 40 -14.45 -6.18 -7.25
N PHE A 41 -13.14 -6.21 -7.50
CA PHE A 41 -12.29 -7.37 -7.20
C PHE A 41 -11.48 -7.19 -5.93
N GLY A 42 -11.76 -6.17 -5.14
CA GLY A 42 -11.10 -5.94 -3.88
C GLY A 42 -10.33 -4.65 -3.84
N GLY A 43 -9.75 -4.34 -2.69
CA GLY A 43 -8.97 -3.15 -2.50
C GLY A 43 -7.51 -3.34 -2.85
N GLY A 44 -6.79 -2.22 -2.94
CA GLY A 44 -5.38 -2.27 -3.19
C GLY A 44 -4.78 -0.87 -3.21
N PHE A 45 -3.46 -0.83 -3.29
CA PHE A 45 -2.72 0.42 -3.41
C PHE A 45 -1.39 0.18 -4.10
N ILE A 46 -0.84 1.24 -4.63
CA ILE A 46 0.45 1.21 -5.29
C ILE A 46 1.37 2.15 -4.54
N ILE A 47 2.54 1.65 -4.13
CA ILE A 47 3.55 2.47 -3.48
C ILE A 47 4.75 2.61 -4.40
N GLU A 48 5.15 3.86 -4.65
CA GLU A 48 6.34 4.19 -5.44
C GLU A 48 7.08 5.31 -4.72
N GLY A 49 8.19 4.97 -4.06
CA GLY A 49 8.95 5.94 -3.28
C GLY A 49 8.12 6.54 -2.18
N ASP A 50 7.85 7.85 -2.27
CA ASP A 50 7.05 8.56 -1.27
C ASP A 50 5.59 8.75 -1.69
N GLN A 51 5.14 8.05 -2.74
CA GLN A 51 3.78 8.17 -3.23
C GLN A 51 2.99 6.89 -2.97
N ILE A 52 1.76 7.07 -2.53
CA ILE A 52 0.79 5.97 -2.39
C ILE A 52 -0.39 6.33 -3.28
N THR A 53 -0.72 5.44 -4.21
CA THR A 53 -1.85 5.65 -5.11
C THR A 53 -2.92 4.63 -4.81
N GLY A 54 -4.11 5.11 -4.47
CA GLY A 54 -5.29 4.28 -4.34
C GLY A 54 -6.17 4.45 -5.58
N LYS A 55 -7.27 3.70 -5.64
CA LYS A 55 -8.19 3.80 -6.77
C LYS A 55 -8.77 5.21 -6.92
N PHE A 56 -9.09 5.82 -5.78
CA PHE A 56 -9.77 7.12 -5.76
C PHE A 56 -8.99 8.20 -5.03
N ALA A 57 -7.74 7.95 -4.64
CA ALA A 57 -6.95 8.89 -3.87
C ALA A 57 -5.49 8.80 -4.24
N ARG A 58 -4.80 9.90 -4.09
CA ARG A 58 -3.35 9.97 -4.25
C ARG A 58 -2.78 10.57 -2.98
N CYS A 59 -1.73 9.94 -2.46
CA CYS A 59 -1.12 10.35 -1.22
C CYS A 59 0.36 10.56 -1.40
N ARG A 60 0.90 11.53 -0.64
CA ARG A 60 2.34 11.70 -0.53
C ARG A 60 2.75 11.42 0.90
N ILE A 61 3.73 10.55 1.08
CA ILE A 61 4.24 10.20 2.40
C ILE A 61 5.05 11.39 2.92
N LYS A 62 4.66 11.91 4.08
CA LYS A 62 5.35 13.03 4.72
C LYS A 62 6.26 12.60 5.85
N ALA A 63 5.94 11.49 6.49
CA ALA A 63 6.74 10.98 7.59
C ALA A 63 6.64 9.46 7.60
N LYS A 64 7.74 8.83 7.96
CA LYS A 64 7.83 7.39 8.05
C LYS A 64 8.60 7.04 9.31
N LYS A 65 8.06 6.11 10.08
CA LYS A 65 8.73 5.62 11.26
C LYS A 65 8.71 4.11 11.27
N ASP A 66 9.90 3.50 11.27
CA ASP A 66 10.05 2.06 11.40
C ASP A 66 10.08 1.71 12.88
N ASP A 67 9.30 0.72 13.26
CA ASP A 67 9.22 0.28 14.64
C ASP A 67 9.21 -1.26 14.64
N GLY A 68 10.39 -1.84 14.41
CA GLY A 68 10.51 -3.29 14.28
C GLY A 68 9.81 -3.77 13.02
N GLN A 69 8.80 -4.61 13.19
CA GLN A 69 8.04 -5.15 12.07
C GLN A 69 6.92 -4.23 11.61
N THR A 70 6.71 -3.12 12.31
CA THR A 70 5.64 -2.19 11.99
C THR A 70 6.22 -0.93 11.38
N ILE A 71 5.61 -0.47 10.30
CA ILE A 71 5.98 0.77 9.64
C ILE A 71 4.79 1.70 9.74
N ASN A 72 5.00 2.87 10.32
CA ASN A 72 3.97 3.89 10.43
C ASN A 72 4.26 4.99 9.43
N LEU A 73 3.29 5.29 8.58
CA LEU A 73 3.39 6.32 7.57
C LEU A 73 2.34 7.38 7.84
N VAL A 74 2.72 8.65 7.72
CA VAL A 74 1.76 9.74 7.68
C VAL A 74 1.83 10.32 6.27
N ALA A 75 0.69 10.36 5.61
CA ALA A 75 0.61 10.81 4.23
C ALA A 75 -0.46 11.87 4.06
N ALA A 76 -0.18 12.83 3.17
CA ALA A 76 -1.17 13.80 2.76
C ALA A 76 -1.91 13.21 1.56
N CYS A 77 -3.20 12.99 1.71
CA CYS A 77 -4.02 12.33 0.69
C CYS A 77 -5.01 13.29 0.07
N ALA A 78 -5.17 13.17 -1.25
CA ALA A 78 -6.11 13.99 -2.01
C ALA A 78 -7.08 13.08 -2.76
N THR A 79 -8.36 13.39 -2.62
CA THR A 79 -9.41 12.85 -3.48
C THR A 79 -9.96 13.98 -4.34
N GLU A 80 -11.00 13.75 -5.10
CA GLU A 80 -11.60 14.82 -5.90
C GLU A 80 -12.16 15.96 -5.07
N ILE A 81 -12.54 15.68 -3.82
CA ILE A 81 -13.25 16.66 -3.00
C ILE A 81 -12.58 16.96 -1.66
N MET A 82 -11.51 16.25 -1.30
CA MET A 82 -10.93 16.42 0.03
C MET A 82 -9.42 16.30 0.01
N LEU A 83 -8.80 17.04 0.95
CA LEU A 83 -7.40 16.85 1.32
C LEU A 83 -7.39 16.49 2.80
N GLN A 84 -6.65 15.45 3.15
CA GLN A 84 -6.53 15.06 4.55
C GLN A 84 -5.25 14.31 4.79
N ASN A 85 -4.80 14.33 6.05
CA ASN A 85 -3.69 13.49 6.46
C ASN A 85 -4.23 12.14 6.91
N VAL A 86 -3.57 11.09 6.45
CA VAL A 86 -3.97 9.72 6.79
C VAL A 86 -2.77 9.00 7.36
N GLN A 87 -2.99 8.26 8.44
CA GLN A 87 -1.97 7.43 9.02
C GLN A 87 -2.15 5.99 8.54
N PHE A 88 -1.07 5.43 8.01
CA PHE A 88 -1.04 4.02 7.61
C PHE A 88 -0.11 3.29 8.55
N SER A 89 -0.61 2.23 9.17
CA SER A 89 0.21 1.35 9.99
C SER A 89 0.25 0.00 9.32
N LEU A 90 1.44 -0.40 8.89
CA LEU A 90 1.64 -1.63 8.13
C LEU A 90 2.58 -2.55 8.90
N ARG A 91 2.16 -3.79 9.13
CA ARG A 91 3.02 -4.78 9.75
C ARG A 91 3.51 -5.75 8.69
N GLU A 92 4.82 -5.88 8.62
CA GLU A 92 5.45 -6.81 7.71
C GLU A 92 5.22 -8.24 8.19
N MET A 93 4.67 -9.08 7.32
CA MET A 93 4.52 -10.50 7.61
C MET A 93 5.64 -11.29 6.93
N ASP A 94 5.88 -11.02 5.67
CA ASP A 94 7.02 -11.54 4.92
C ASP A 94 7.28 -10.58 3.76
N ALA A 95 8.17 -10.94 2.84
CA ALA A 95 8.58 -10.05 1.77
C ALA A 95 7.42 -9.61 0.87
N ASN A 96 6.34 -10.39 0.83
CA ASN A 96 5.24 -10.16 -0.10
C ASN A 96 3.88 -10.02 0.57
N ASN A 97 3.84 -9.91 1.90
CA ASN A 97 2.58 -9.79 2.63
C ASN A 97 2.70 -8.80 3.77
N VAL A 98 1.74 -7.90 3.85
CA VAL A 98 1.64 -6.96 4.98
C VAL A 98 0.23 -6.97 5.51
N ILE A 99 0.08 -6.55 6.77
CA ILE A 99 -1.21 -6.34 7.38
C ILE A 99 -1.35 -4.86 7.68
N ARG A 100 -2.40 -4.24 7.17
CA ARG A 100 -2.72 -2.87 7.51
C ARG A 100 -3.58 -2.86 8.77
N MET A 101 -3.11 -2.12 9.78
CA MET A 101 -3.83 -1.92 11.02
C MET A 101 -4.43 -0.52 11.02
N PHE A 102 -5.51 -0.35 11.76
CA PHE A 102 -6.19 0.94 11.85
C PHE A 102 -6.08 1.45 13.27
N PRO A 103 -5.24 2.47 13.52
CA PRO A 103 -5.09 3.03 14.87
C PRO A 103 -6.43 3.49 15.43
N GLY A 104 -6.71 3.11 16.67
CA GLY A 104 -7.97 3.45 17.31
C GLY A 104 -9.12 2.48 17.00
N MET A 105 -8.88 1.51 16.11
CA MET A 105 -9.89 0.51 15.75
C MET A 105 -9.30 -0.88 15.96
N GLU A 106 -9.15 -1.27 17.20
CA GLU A 106 -8.55 -2.55 17.55
C GLU A 106 -9.29 -3.71 16.92
N GLY A 107 -8.53 -4.67 16.42
CA GLY A 107 -9.11 -5.84 15.77
C GLY A 107 -9.45 -5.64 14.31
N MET A 108 -9.33 -4.43 13.80
CA MET A 108 -9.58 -4.18 12.39
C MET A 108 -8.25 -4.26 11.63
N GLU A 109 -8.17 -5.23 10.74
CA GLU A 109 -6.96 -5.48 9.97
C GLU A 109 -7.34 -5.88 8.56
N ILE A 110 -6.51 -5.45 7.59
CA ILE A 110 -6.65 -5.89 6.21
C ILE A 110 -5.30 -6.42 5.74
N ARG A 111 -5.30 -7.63 5.23
CA ARG A 111 -4.09 -8.23 4.68
C ARG A 111 -3.96 -7.84 3.21
N TYR A 112 -2.74 -7.48 2.81
CA TYR A 112 -2.43 -7.17 1.43
C TYR A 112 -1.26 -8.02 0.97
N ALA A 113 -1.33 -8.50 -0.27
CA ALA A 113 -0.27 -9.25 -0.91
C ALA A 113 0.35 -8.41 -2.02
N ARG A 114 1.67 -8.48 -2.13
CA ARG A 114 2.37 -7.81 -3.22
C ARG A 114 2.09 -8.55 -4.52
N CYS A 115 1.64 -7.80 -5.53
CA CYS A 115 1.40 -8.37 -6.84
C CYS A 115 2.72 -8.46 -7.60
N PRO A 116 2.92 -9.53 -8.38
CA PRO A 116 4.17 -9.69 -9.11
C PRO A 116 4.34 -8.59 -10.15
N ALA A 117 5.60 -8.21 -10.40
CA ALA A 117 5.91 -7.29 -11.48
C ALA A 117 5.66 -7.96 -12.82
N PRO A 118 5.43 -7.19 -13.90
CA PRO A 118 5.20 -7.75 -15.23
C PRO A 118 6.41 -8.48 -15.79
#